data_643e4bfc74baced8a21148ff111760db
#
_entry.id   643e4bfc74baced8a21148ff111760db
#
_cell.length_a   1.000
_cell.length_b   1.000
_cell.length_c   1.000
_cell.angle_alpha   90.00
_cell.angle_beta   90.00
_cell.angle_gamma   90.00
#
_symmetry.space_group_name_H-M   'P 1'
#
loop_
_entity.id
_entity.type
_entity.pdbx_description
1 polymer ?
#
loop_
_entity_poly.entity_id
_entity_poly.type
_entity_poly.pdbx_seq_one_letter_code
_entity_poly.pdbx_strand_id
1 'polypeptide(L)'
;NLNVQRLYEKAFDQVIISPTPLWQFIAGQIIGGSLRGLYAGAVIILLILPIGTGLCFNGWSFLLMFLNGSVFSTIGVVVSFYAKNHADVPRFSNYVIMPMAYLCNTFFSARSMPDGLRQVIEYLPLSQTSAALRSIANHEAFSYTTIGILLLYLACFSIAASWFLYK
;
A
#
# COMPACT_ATOMS: atom_id res chain seq x y z
N ASN A 1 5.68 1.78 27.42
CA ASN A 1 5.12 2.51 26.25
C ASN A 1 5.44 4.02 26.22
N LEU A 2 5.69 4.67 27.37
CA LEU A 2 6.13 6.08 27.44
C LEU A 2 7.55 6.31 26.84
N ASN A 3 8.41 5.31 26.89
CA ASN A 3 9.77 5.40 26.34
C ASN A 3 9.80 5.35 24.81
N VAL A 4 8.87 4.67 24.16
CA VAL A 4 8.75 4.60 22.71
C VAL A 4 8.26 5.94 22.15
N GLN A 5 7.31 6.61 22.82
CA GLN A 5 6.85 7.95 22.45
C GLN A 5 7.99 8.98 22.47
N ARG A 6 8.82 8.98 23.50
CA ARG A 6 9.97 9.91 23.58
C ARG A 6 11.04 9.63 22.53
N LEU A 7 11.29 8.37 22.18
CA LEU A 7 12.24 8.02 21.13
C LEU A 7 11.74 8.43 19.74
N TYR A 8 10.43 8.32 19.48
CA TYR A 8 9.83 8.73 18.19
C TYR A 8 9.77 10.24 18.05
N GLU A 9 9.38 10.97 19.08
CA GLU A 9 9.39 12.44 19.09
C GLU A 9 10.80 12.99 18.87
N LYS A 10 11.83 12.42 19.51
CA LYS A 10 13.23 12.82 19.29
C LYS A 10 13.73 12.46 17.88
N ALA A 11 13.27 11.34 17.28
CA ALA A 11 13.65 10.99 15.93
C ALA A 11 13.03 11.96 14.90
N PHE A 12 11.81 12.43 15.17
CA PHE A 12 11.16 13.42 14.31
C PHE A 12 11.80 14.80 14.42
N ASP A 13 12.13 15.23 15.64
CA ASP A 13 12.87 16.47 15.89
C ASP A 13 14.26 16.44 15.24
N GLN A 14 14.95 15.31 15.26
CA GLN A 14 16.24 15.13 14.58
C GLN A 14 16.11 15.26 13.06
N VAL A 15 15.01 14.79 12.46
CA VAL A 15 14.75 14.94 11.01
C VAL A 15 14.47 16.41 10.65
N ILE A 16 13.76 17.15 11.51
CA ILE A 16 13.48 18.59 11.28
C ILE A 16 14.75 19.43 11.41
N ILE A 17 15.66 19.08 12.32
CA ILE A 17 16.94 19.78 12.54
C ILE A 17 17.99 19.38 11.46
N SER A 18 17.78 18.23 10.79
CA SER A 18 18.67 17.79 9.73
C SER A 18 18.54 18.67 8.48
N PRO A 19 19.63 19.02 7.80
CA PRO A 19 19.61 19.78 6.54
C PRO A 19 19.08 18.95 5.36
N THR A 20 18.48 17.78 5.59
CA THR A 20 17.92 16.95 4.54
C THR A 20 16.61 17.50 4.03
N PRO A 21 16.45 17.68 2.71
CA PRO A 21 15.19 18.14 2.15
C PRO A 21 14.08 17.12 2.42
N LEU A 22 12.94 17.61 2.87
CA LEU A 22 11.77 16.81 3.29
C LEU A 22 11.29 15.80 2.24
N TRP A 23 11.48 16.09 0.95
CA TRP A 23 11.12 15.15 -0.12
C TRP A 23 11.94 13.86 -0.10
N GLN A 24 13.22 13.94 0.32
CA GLN A 24 14.06 12.73 0.46
C GLN A 24 13.56 11.84 1.60
N PHE A 25 13.11 12.46 2.69
CA PHE A 25 12.50 11.72 3.80
C PHE A 25 11.24 10.98 3.36
N ILE A 26 10.33 11.65 2.62
CA ILE A 26 9.12 11.02 2.08
C ILE A 26 9.47 9.89 1.11
N ALA A 27 10.39 10.13 0.18
CA ALA A 27 10.83 9.12 -0.77
C ALA A 27 11.42 7.90 -0.03
N GLY A 28 12.24 8.12 0.99
CA GLY A 28 12.76 7.06 1.84
C GLY A 28 11.69 6.24 2.54
N GLN A 29 10.65 6.89 3.08
CA GLN A 29 9.52 6.22 3.71
C GLN A 29 8.70 5.39 2.70
N ILE A 30 8.46 5.94 1.51
CA ILE A 30 7.73 5.22 0.44
C ILE A 30 8.52 3.99 0.00
N ILE A 31 9.80 4.12 -0.27
CA ILE A 31 10.66 3.02 -0.69
C ILE A 31 10.76 1.96 0.42
N GLY A 32 11.01 2.39 1.66
CA GLY A 32 11.11 1.49 2.80
C GLY A 32 9.82 0.70 3.06
N GLY A 33 8.65 1.36 2.94
CA GLY A 33 7.36 0.71 3.06
C GLY A 33 7.07 -0.25 1.91
N SER A 34 7.45 0.10 0.68
CA SER A 34 7.31 -0.75 -0.50
C SER A 34 8.16 -2.01 -0.41
N LEU A 35 9.42 -1.87 0.03
CA LEU A 35 10.32 -3.00 0.24
C LEU A 35 9.81 -3.94 1.34
N ARG A 36 9.27 -3.39 2.43
CA ARG A 36 8.65 -4.20 3.49
C ARG A 36 7.44 -4.99 2.97
N GLY A 37 6.58 -4.35 2.14
CA GLY A 37 5.45 -5.02 1.50
C GLY A 37 5.90 -6.12 0.54
N LEU A 38 6.93 -5.86 -0.26
CA LEU A 38 7.50 -6.81 -1.19
C LEU A 38 8.13 -8.00 -0.45
N TYR A 39 8.85 -7.75 0.65
CA TYR A 39 9.41 -8.81 1.49
C TYR A 39 8.31 -9.70 2.08
N ALA A 40 7.26 -9.12 2.65
CA ALA A 40 6.13 -9.88 3.18
C ALA A 40 5.44 -10.73 2.08
N GLY A 41 5.21 -10.16 0.90
CA GLY A 41 4.67 -10.88 -0.24
C GLY A 41 5.58 -12.02 -0.72
N ALA A 42 6.88 -11.80 -0.79
CA ALA A 42 7.86 -12.83 -1.15
C ALA A 42 7.87 -13.99 -0.16
N VAL A 43 7.78 -13.72 1.14
CA VAL A 43 7.68 -14.77 2.18
C VAL A 43 6.42 -15.61 1.99
N ILE A 44 5.28 -14.97 1.70
CA ILE A 44 4.02 -15.70 1.44
C ILE A 44 4.15 -16.58 0.19
N ILE A 45 4.72 -16.08 -0.90
CA ILE A 45 4.97 -16.87 -2.11
C ILE A 45 5.86 -18.07 -1.80
N LEU A 46 6.93 -17.89 -1.04
CA LEU A 46 7.86 -18.94 -0.66
C LEU A 46 7.18 -20.03 0.19
N LEU A 47 6.23 -19.65 1.04
CA LEU A 47 5.45 -20.60 1.84
C LEU A 47 4.41 -21.40 1.00
N ILE A 48 3.92 -20.81 -0.10
CA ILE A 48 2.92 -21.45 -0.98
C ILE A 48 3.59 -22.39 -1.98
N LEU A 49 4.84 -22.13 -2.40
CA LEU A 49 5.57 -22.95 -3.37
C LEU A 49 5.58 -24.46 -3.04
N PRO A 50 5.86 -24.91 -1.79
CA PRO A 50 5.89 -26.33 -1.46
C PRO A 50 4.51 -27.00 -1.48
N ILE A 51 3.42 -26.24 -1.50
CA ILE A 51 2.05 -26.78 -1.53
C ILE A 51 1.67 -27.22 -2.96
N GLY A 52 2.49 -26.93 -3.97
CA GLY A 52 2.30 -27.42 -5.33
C GLY A 52 1.09 -26.83 -6.06
N THR A 53 0.74 -25.57 -5.76
CA THR A 53 -0.45 -24.89 -6.30
C THR A 53 -0.36 -24.57 -7.81
N GLY A 54 0.76 -24.86 -8.47
CA GLY A 54 0.96 -24.57 -9.89
C GLY A 54 0.91 -23.08 -10.27
N LEU A 55 0.95 -22.19 -9.28
CA LEU A 55 0.89 -20.76 -9.50
C LEU A 55 2.22 -20.25 -10.07
N CYS A 56 2.16 -19.52 -11.18
CA CYS A 56 3.34 -18.92 -11.79
C CYS A 56 3.46 -17.46 -11.37
N PHE A 57 4.59 -17.14 -10.78
CA PHE A 57 4.95 -15.77 -10.42
C PHE A 57 6.02 -15.24 -11.38
N ASN A 58 5.68 -14.22 -12.14
CA ASN A 58 6.57 -13.54 -13.07
C ASN A 58 7.12 -12.25 -12.46
N GLY A 59 8.13 -11.65 -13.09
CA GLY A 59 8.66 -10.34 -12.68
C GLY A 59 7.61 -9.25 -12.55
N TRP A 60 6.52 -9.33 -13.33
CA TRP A 60 5.35 -8.44 -13.24
C TRP A 60 4.62 -8.54 -11.91
N SER A 61 4.58 -9.71 -11.29
CA SER A 61 3.97 -9.88 -9.96
C SER A 61 4.72 -9.07 -8.90
N PHE A 62 6.04 -9.11 -8.93
CA PHE A 62 6.88 -8.34 -8.01
C PHE A 62 6.75 -6.82 -8.25
N LEU A 63 6.65 -6.39 -9.51
CA LEU A 63 6.42 -4.99 -9.86
C LEU A 63 5.06 -4.50 -9.32
N LEU A 64 4.00 -5.27 -9.50
CA LEU A 64 2.67 -4.94 -8.97
C LEU A 64 2.65 -4.89 -7.45
N MET A 65 3.31 -5.83 -6.78
CA MET A 65 3.46 -5.82 -5.32
C MET A 65 4.22 -4.58 -4.83
N PHE A 66 5.29 -4.21 -5.52
CA PHE A 66 6.06 -3.01 -5.20
C PHE A 66 5.24 -1.73 -5.38
N LEU A 67 4.54 -1.59 -6.51
CA LEU A 67 3.67 -0.44 -6.79
C LEU A 67 2.54 -0.33 -5.76
N ASN A 68 1.88 -1.45 -5.46
CA ASN A 68 0.84 -1.48 -4.44
C ASN A 68 1.38 -1.08 -3.06
N GLY A 69 2.53 -1.62 -2.67
CA GLY A 69 3.23 -1.24 -1.44
C GLY A 69 3.57 0.25 -1.40
N SER A 70 3.98 0.84 -2.54
CA SER A 70 4.27 2.27 -2.67
C SER A 70 3.02 3.12 -2.45
N VAL A 71 1.87 2.74 -3.01
CA VAL A 71 0.59 3.44 -2.81
C VAL A 71 0.20 3.42 -1.34
N PHE A 72 0.22 2.25 -0.69
CA PHE A 72 -0.16 2.15 0.74
C PHE A 72 0.85 2.86 1.66
N SER A 73 2.13 2.82 1.33
CA SER A 73 3.15 3.56 2.07
C SER A 73 2.92 5.07 1.99
N THR A 74 2.57 5.58 0.80
CA THR A 74 2.27 7.00 0.61
C THR A 74 1.01 7.42 1.38
N ILE A 75 -0.04 6.58 1.38
CA ILE A 75 -1.23 6.79 2.23
C ILE A 75 -0.83 6.85 3.70
N GLY A 76 0.03 5.94 4.15
CA GLY A 76 0.53 5.92 5.53
C GLY A 76 1.28 7.20 5.90
N VAL A 77 2.09 7.74 4.99
CA VAL A 77 2.79 9.02 5.19
C VAL A 77 1.77 10.16 5.31
N VAL A 78 0.79 10.25 4.41
CA VAL A 78 -0.27 11.29 4.46
C VAL A 78 -1.03 11.20 5.79
N VAL A 79 -1.43 10.01 6.20
CA VAL A 79 -2.15 9.80 7.48
C VAL A 79 -1.29 10.19 8.67
N SER A 80 0.02 9.93 8.63
CA SER A 80 0.94 10.31 9.71
C SER A 80 1.02 11.83 9.91
N PHE A 81 0.86 12.62 8.85
CA PHE A 81 0.80 14.09 8.96
C PHE A 81 -0.51 14.59 9.55
N TYR A 82 -1.62 13.86 9.36
CA TYR A 82 -2.91 14.19 9.98
C TYR A 82 -3.03 13.72 11.42
N ALA A 83 -2.25 12.71 11.80
CA ALA A 83 -2.32 12.10 13.11
C ALA A 83 -1.82 13.06 14.18
N LYS A 84 -2.69 13.42 15.12
CA LYS A 84 -2.35 14.23 16.31
C LYS A 84 -1.79 13.35 17.43
N ASN A 85 -2.16 12.08 17.44
CA ASN A 85 -1.75 11.09 18.44
C ASN A 85 -1.26 9.82 17.78
N HIS A 86 -0.34 9.11 18.43
CA HIS A 86 0.16 7.82 17.93
C HIS A 86 -0.94 6.75 17.77
N ALA A 87 -2.08 6.92 18.44
CA ALA A 87 -3.22 6.02 18.32
C ALA A 87 -4.04 6.26 17.01
N ASP A 88 -3.89 7.40 16.35
CA ASP A 88 -4.70 7.75 15.18
C ASP A 88 -4.30 6.94 13.93
N VAL A 89 -3.01 6.64 13.77
CA VAL A 89 -2.52 5.82 12.66
C VAL A 89 -3.04 4.37 12.74
N PRO A 90 -2.94 3.65 13.88
CA PRO A 90 -3.59 2.35 14.03
C PRO A 90 -5.10 2.39 13.88
N ARG A 91 -5.77 3.44 14.36
CA ARG A 91 -7.21 3.61 14.17
C ARG A 91 -7.57 3.71 12.70
N PHE A 92 -6.88 4.56 11.94
CA PHE A 92 -7.08 4.66 10.49
C PHE A 92 -6.87 3.31 9.79
N SER A 93 -5.81 2.59 10.15
CA SER A 93 -5.55 1.26 9.60
C SER A 93 -6.71 0.29 9.88
N ASN A 94 -7.21 0.25 11.12
CA ASN A 94 -8.27 -0.66 11.51
C ASN A 94 -9.64 -0.28 10.92
N TYR A 95 -9.95 1.01 10.81
CA TYR A 95 -11.27 1.46 10.34
C TYR A 95 -11.36 1.63 8.82
N VAL A 96 -10.25 1.88 8.13
CA VAL A 96 -10.24 2.13 6.68
C VAL A 96 -9.56 1.00 5.92
N ILE A 97 -8.32 0.65 6.28
CA ILE A 97 -7.54 -0.33 5.51
C ILE A 97 -8.07 -1.75 5.73
N MET A 98 -8.43 -2.12 6.95
CA MET A 98 -8.95 -3.46 7.25
C MET A 98 -10.26 -3.76 6.52
N PRO A 99 -11.33 -2.94 6.62
CA PRO A 99 -12.54 -3.17 5.83
C PRO A 99 -12.28 -3.18 4.34
N MET A 100 -11.42 -2.29 3.85
CA MET A 100 -11.01 -2.26 2.45
C MET A 100 -10.34 -3.57 2.03
N ALA A 101 -9.46 -4.15 2.85
CA ALA A 101 -8.80 -5.42 2.56
C ALA A 101 -9.79 -6.58 2.49
N TYR A 102 -10.81 -6.60 3.34
CA TYR A 102 -11.86 -7.61 3.32
C TYR A 102 -12.79 -7.46 2.10
N LEU A 103 -13.15 -6.23 1.73
CA LEU A 103 -14.07 -5.95 0.63
C LEU A 103 -13.41 -6.07 -0.75
N CYS A 104 -12.09 -5.86 -0.85
CA CYS A 104 -11.35 -5.84 -2.11
C CYS A 104 -11.17 -7.22 -2.78
N ASN A 105 -12.27 -7.95 -2.97
CA ASN A 105 -12.30 -9.22 -3.72
C ASN A 105 -11.31 -10.29 -3.20
N THR A 106 -10.80 -10.12 -1.97
CA THR A 106 -9.88 -11.08 -1.36
C THR A 106 -10.63 -12.24 -0.73
N PHE A 107 -11.74 -11.95 -0.03
CA PHE A 107 -12.58 -12.94 0.65
C PHE A 107 -13.96 -13.11 0.04
N PHE A 108 -14.52 -12.08 -0.59
CA PHE A 108 -15.83 -12.12 -1.21
C PHE A 108 -15.71 -11.95 -2.71
N SER A 109 -16.39 -12.79 -3.49
CA SER A 109 -16.47 -12.62 -4.93
C SER A 109 -17.27 -11.36 -5.26
N ALA A 110 -16.72 -10.47 -6.09
CA ALA A 110 -17.41 -9.26 -6.54
C ALA A 110 -18.78 -9.52 -7.20
N ARG A 111 -19.03 -10.77 -7.63
CA ARG A 111 -20.29 -11.20 -8.25
C ARG A 111 -21.47 -11.24 -7.27
N SER A 112 -21.21 -11.27 -5.97
CA SER A 112 -22.25 -11.38 -4.92
C SER A 112 -22.66 -10.01 -4.36
N MET A 113 -22.09 -8.91 -4.87
CA MET A 113 -22.32 -7.57 -4.34
C MET A 113 -23.26 -6.74 -5.23
N PRO A 114 -24.03 -5.80 -4.64
CA PRO A 114 -24.82 -4.83 -5.40
C PRO A 114 -23.96 -4.02 -6.37
N ASP A 115 -24.49 -3.70 -7.56
CA ASP A 115 -23.74 -3.08 -8.65
C ASP A 115 -23.03 -1.77 -8.28
N GLY A 116 -23.62 -0.94 -7.42
CA GLY A 116 -23.02 0.31 -6.97
C GLY A 116 -21.78 0.11 -6.09
N LEU A 117 -21.80 -0.86 -5.17
CA LEU A 117 -20.67 -1.21 -4.32
C LEU A 117 -19.55 -1.86 -5.14
N ARG A 118 -19.92 -2.69 -6.09
CA ARG A 118 -18.98 -3.37 -6.99
C ARG A 118 -18.11 -2.37 -7.76
N GLN A 119 -18.72 -1.35 -8.35
CA GLN A 119 -17.99 -0.32 -9.09
C GLN A 119 -16.97 0.40 -8.22
N VAL A 120 -17.34 0.80 -7.00
CA VAL A 120 -16.41 1.46 -6.06
C VAL A 120 -15.25 0.55 -5.69
N ILE A 121 -15.53 -0.72 -5.41
CA ILE A 121 -14.51 -1.69 -5.00
C ILE A 121 -13.56 -2.01 -6.15
N GLU A 122 -14.05 -2.13 -7.37
CA GLU A 122 -13.23 -2.41 -8.55
C GLU A 122 -12.19 -1.32 -8.82
N TYR A 123 -12.47 -0.05 -8.48
CA TYR A 123 -11.49 1.04 -8.64
C TYR A 123 -10.45 1.12 -7.52
N LEU A 124 -10.64 0.44 -6.41
CA LEU A 124 -9.67 0.47 -5.30
C LEU A 124 -8.31 -0.13 -5.72
N PRO A 125 -7.18 0.48 -5.32
CA PRO A 125 -5.85 0.02 -5.74
C PRO A 125 -5.57 -1.42 -5.33
N LEU A 126 -6.08 -1.86 -4.18
CA LEU A 126 -5.93 -3.23 -3.69
C LEU A 126 -6.71 -4.24 -4.55
N SER A 127 -7.93 -3.89 -5.00
CA SER A 127 -8.74 -4.74 -5.88
C SER A 127 -8.08 -4.92 -7.24
N GLN A 128 -7.59 -3.84 -7.82
CA GLN A 128 -6.89 -3.86 -9.10
C GLN A 128 -5.63 -4.72 -9.04
N THR A 129 -4.83 -4.56 -7.98
CA THR A 129 -3.62 -5.36 -7.79
C THR A 129 -3.96 -6.83 -7.57
N SER A 130 -4.96 -7.13 -6.76
CA SER A 130 -5.42 -8.50 -6.48
C SER A 130 -5.93 -9.20 -7.75
N ALA A 131 -6.73 -8.51 -8.57
CA ALA A 131 -7.22 -9.03 -9.85
C ALA A 131 -6.06 -9.31 -10.82
N ALA A 132 -5.13 -8.36 -10.97
CA ALA A 132 -3.97 -8.52 -11.85
C ALA A 132 -3.04 -9.66 -11.41
N LEU A 133 -2.80 -9.80 -10.11
CA LEU A 133 -2.00 -10.91 -9.58
C LEU A 133 -2.67 -12.27 -9.83
N ARG A 134 -4.00 -12.37 -9.73
CA ARG A 134 -4.74 -13.58 -10.05
C ARG A 134 -4.67 -13.93 -11.53
N SER A 135 -4.79 -12.94 -12.42
CA SER A 135 -4.67 -13.17 -13.87
C SER A 135 -3.27 -13.70 -14.21
N ILE A 136 -2.21 -13.11 -13.64
CA ILE A 136 -0.84 -13.58 -13.84
C ILE A 136 -0.66 -15.01 -13.31
N ALA A 137 -1.18 -15.30 -12.12
CA ALA A 137 -1.07 -16.61 -11.49
C ALA A 137 -1.79 -17.71 -12.29
N ASN A 138 -2.87 -17.36 -13.00
CA ASN A 138 -3.65 -18.24 -13.85
C ASN A 138 -3.17 -18.30 -15.31
N HIS A 139 -2.00 -17.73 -15.64
CA HIS A 139 -1.48 -17.62 -17.01
C HIS A 139 -2.36 -16.79 -17.96
N GLU A 140 -3.22 -15.94 -17.43
CA GLU A 140 -4.04 -15.02 -18.21
C GLU A 140 -3.29 -13.71 -18.46
N ALA A 141 -3.60 -13.04 -19.57
CA ALA A 141 -3.08 -11.71 -19.85
C ALA A 141 -3.67 -10.70 -18.85
N PHE A 142 -2.84 -10.02 -18.07
CA PHE A 142 -3.29 -8.92 -17.22
C PHE A 142 -3.35 -7.61 -17.99
N SER A 143 -4.25 -6.73 -17.58
CA SER A 143 -4.42 -5.44 -18.23
C SER A 143 -3.36 -4.44 -17.73
N TYR A 144 -2.62 -3.83 -18.66
CA TYR A 144 -1.66 -2.74 -18.35
C TYR A 144 -2.33 -1.51 -17.74
N THR A 145 -3.66 -1.39 -17.88
CA THR A 145 -4.44 -0.31 -17.24
C THR A 145 -4.30 -0.33 -15.71
N THR A 146 -4.11 -1.49 -15.10
CA THR A 146 -3.86 -1.62 -13.65
C THR A 146 -2.61 -0.86 -13.22
N ILE A 147 -1.53 -0.95 -14.00
CA ILE A 147 -0.28 -0.21 -13.72
C ILE A 147 -0.54 1.29 -13.81
N GLY A 148 -1.28 1.74 -14.83
CA GLY A 148 -1.64 3.15 -15.00
C GLY A 148 -2.46 3.69 -13.81
N ILE A 149 -3.43 2.92 -13.34
CA ILE A 149 -4.25 3.28 -12.17
C ILE A 149 -3.39 3.37 -10.91
N LEU A 150 -2.50 2.41 -10.66
CA LEU A 150 -1.61 2.43 -9.49
C LEU A 150 -0.65 3.62 -9.51
N LEU A 151 -0.09 3.95 -10.68
CA LEU A 151 0.77 5.12 -10.86
C LEU A 151 0.00 6.43 -10.63
N LEU A 152 -1.25 6.50 -11.08
CA LEU A 152 -2.11 7.66 -10.84
C LEU A 152 -2.40 7.83 -9.35
N TYR A 153 -2.72 6.76 -8.63
CA TYR A 153 -2.87 6.80 -7.17
C TYR A 153 -1.58 7.25 -6.48
N LEU A 154 -0.44 6.69 -6.88
CA LEU A 154 0.86 7.06 -6.34
C LEU A 154 1.15 8.55 -6.54
N ALA A 155 0.93 9.07 -7.75
CA ALA A 155 1.12 10.48 -8.08
C ALA A 155 0.18 11.37 -7.26
N CYS A 156 -1.11 11.04 -7.19
CA CYS A 156 -2.10 11.81 -6.45
C CYS A 156 -1.76 11.92 -4.96
N PHE A 157 -1.46 10.79 -4.32
CA PHE A 157 -1.10 10.78 -2.90
C PHE A 157 0.29 11.40 -2.62
N SER A 158 1.24 11.31 -3.56
CA SER A 158 2.54 11.99 -3.44
C SER A 158 2.40 13.51 -3.50
N ILE A 159 1.54 14.01 -4.39
CA ILE A 159 1.21 15.43 -4.48
C ILE A 159 0.51 15.88 -3.19
N ALA A 160 -0.44 15.10 -2.68
CA ALA A 160 -1.10 15.39 -1.41
C ALA A 160 -0.10 15.43 -0.26
N ALA A 161 0.82 14.47 -0.17
CA ALA A 161 1.86 14.45 0.85
C ALA A 161 2.78 15.68 0.77
N SER A 162 3.20 16.08 -0.43
CA SER A 162 4.04 17.26 -0.62
C SER A 162 3.31 18.54 -0.31
N TRP A 163 2.04 18.68 -0.67
CA TRP A 163 1.23 19.86 -0.36
C TRP A 163 1.09 20.09 1.15
N PHE A 164 0.97 19.01 1.93
CA PHE A 164 0.92 19.07 3.40
C PHE A 164 2.23 19.55 4.03
N LEU A 165 3.36 19.26 3.39
CA LEU A 165 4.67 19.70 3.88
C LEU A 165 4.94 21.18 3.66
N TYR A 166 4.31 21.79 2.66
CA TYR A 166 4.47 23.21 2.37
C TYR A 166 3.53 24.11 3.18
N LYS A 167 2.60 23.55 3.95
CA LYS A 167 1.65 24.28 4.78
C LYS A 167 2.02 24.25 6.25
#